data_26303ad2fcf9e4dd519f3c267e9a516a
#
_entry.id   26303ad2fcf9e4dd519f3c267e9a516a
#
_cell.length_a   1.000
_cell.length_b   1.000
_cell.length_c   1.000
_cell.angle_alpha   90.00
_cell.angle_beta   90.00
_cell.angle_gamma   90.00
#
_symmetry.space_group_name_H-M   'P 1'
#
loop_
_entity.id
_entity.type
_entity.pdbx_description
1 polymer ?
#
loop_
_entity_poly.entity_id
_entity_poly.type
_entity_poly.pdbx_seq_one_letter_code
_entity_poly.pdbx_strand_id
1 'polypeptide(L)'
;MQNIINFIQANMNFLNDIKAYHWQTKSYSEHENLQEFYEKFDELNDRFVETWQGKTHQRINFSAELRPGIMNYADNKQVCSEVCKTSDRINEIYKEVDGPDLHSILED
;
A
#
# COMPACT_ATOMS: atom_id res chain seq x y z
N MET A 1 13.93 -8.53 -6.48
CA MET A 1 13.13 -9.28 -5.47
C MET A 1 12.94 -8.50 -4.19
N GLN A 2 14.02 -8.08 -3.55
CA GLN A 2 13.93 -7.40 -2.25
C GLN A 2 13.16 -6.08 -2.32
N ASN A 3 13.32 -5.33 -3.41
CA ASN A 3 12.59 -4.06 -3.59
C ASN A 3 11.08 -4.27 -3.70
N ILE A 4 10.68 -5.34 -4.35
CA ILE A 4 9.25 -5.69 -4.47
C ILE A 4 8.70 -6.10 -3.10
N ILE A 5 9.44 -6.89 -2.35
CA ILE A 5 9.03 -7.31 -0.99
C ILE A 5 8.91 -6.09 -0.08
N ASN A 6 9.87 -5.18 -0.12
CA ASN A 6 9.85 -3.96 0.67
C ASN A 6 8.66 -3.08 0.30
N PHE A 7 8.36 -2.98 -0.99
CA PHE A 7 7.21 -2.23 -1.48
C PHE A 7 5.89 -2.81 -0.94
N ILE A 8 5.72 -4.12 -1.05
CA ILE A 8 4.50 -4.80 -0.58
C ILE A 8 4.36 -4.64 0.94
N GLN A 9 5.44 -4.82 1.67
CA GLN A 9 5.45 -4.66 3.13
C GLN A 9 5.07 -3.23 3.52
N ALA A 10 5.64 -2.23 2.84
CA ALA A 10 5.33 -0.83 3.10
C ALA A 10 3.86 -0.52 2.81
N ASN A 11 3.30 -1.11 1.76
CA ASN A 11 1.89 -0.94 1.42
C ASN A 11 0.98 -1.55 2.48
N MET A 12 1.35 -2.73 3.00
CA MET A 12 0.59 -3.37 4.08
C MET A 12 0.62 -2.53 5.36
N ASN A 13 1.78 -1.97 5.70
CA ASN A 13 1.91 -1.11 6.86
C ASN A 13 1.08 0.16 6.69
N PHE A 14 1.13 0.78 5.52
CA PHE A 14 0.34 1.96 5.21
C PHE A 14 -1.16 1.65 5.30
N LEU A 15 -1.58 0.53 4.74
CA LEU A 15 -2.99 0.10 4.78
C LEU A 15 -3.47 -0.06 6.22
N ASN A 16 -2.68 -0.70 7.07
CA ASN A 16 -3.01 -0.88 8.48
C ASN A 16 -3.08 0.46 9.21
N ASP A 17 -2.18 1.38 8.91
CA ASP A 17 -2.15 2.71 9.52
C ASP A 17 -3.39 3.53 9.14
N ILE A 18 -3.78 3.49 7.87
CA ILE A 18 -4.99 4.18 7.38
C ILE A 18 -6.24 3.57 8.03
N LYS A 19 -6.29 2.26 8.13
CA LYS A 19 -7.42 1.57 8.77
C LYS A 19 -7.53 1.96 10.24
N ALA A 20 -6.41 2.03 10.96
CA ALA A 20 -6.39 2.47 12.35
C ALA A 20 -6.86 3.92 12.49
N TYR A 21 -6.38 4.81 11.63
CA TYR A 21 -6.81 6.21 11.65
C TYR A 21 -8.32 6.35 11.31
N HIS A 22 -8.82 5.54 10.40
CA HIS A 22 -10.23 5.47 10.06
C HIS A 22 -11.11 5.20 11.30
N TRP A 23 -10.62 4.37 12.21
CA TRP A 23 -11.32 4.14 13.48
C TRP A 23 -11.19 5.31 14.47
N GLN A 24 -10.06 6.01 14.41
CA GLN A 24 -9.69 7.04 15.38
C GLN A 24 -10.26 8.42 15.05
N THR A 25 -10.56 8.69 13.78
CA THR A 25 -11.05 10.00 13.37
C THR A 25 -12.44 10.28 13.96
N LYS A 26 -12.67 11.55 14.31
CA LYS A 26 -13.96 12.03 14.80
C LYS A 26 -14.83 12.62 13.69
N SER A 27 -14.30 12.78 12.49
CA SER A 27 -15.01 13.31 11.34
C SER A 27 -15.68 12.16 10.58
N TYR A 28 -17.01 12.22 10.46
CA TYR A 28 -17.75 11.17 9.73
C TYR A 28 -17.37 11.11 8.25
N SER A 29 -17.24 12.27 7.61
CA SER A 29 -16.86 12.28 6.18
C SER A 29 -15.45 11.75 5.96
N GLU A 30 -14.52 12.04 6.86
CA GLU A 30 -13.16 11.50 6.81
C GLU A 30 -13.18 9.98 7.02
N HIS A 31 -13.99 9.50 7.97
CA HIS A 31 -14.19 8.07 8.22
C HIS A 31 -14.66 7.34 6.96
N GLU A 32 -15.68 7.86 6.28
CA GLU A 32 -16.24 7.28 5.06
C GLU A 32 -15.22 7.28 3.91
N ASN A 33 -14.55 8.42 3.70
CA ASN A 33 -13.57 8.55 2.62
C ASN A 33 -12.38 7.64 2.82
N LEU A 34 -11.92 7.48 4.07
CA LEU A 34 -10.81 6.58 4.38
C LEU A 34 -11.21 5.13 4.17
N GLN A 35 -12.44 4.77 4.49
CA GLN A 35 -12.92 3.41 4.26
C GLN A 35 -12.92 3.07 2.77
N GLU A 36 -13.47 3.94 1.92
CA GLU A 36 -13.45 3.73 0.48
C GLU A 36 -12.02 3.62 -0.04
N PHE A 37 -11.13 4.47 0.47
CA PHE A 37 -9.73 4.49 0.04
C PHE A 37 -9.03 3.18 0.40
N TYR A 38 -9.12 2.72 1.66
CA TYR A 38 -8.34 1.55 2.05
C TYR A 38 -8.89 0.27 1.42
N GLU A 39 -10.20 0.18 1.21
CA GLU A 39 -10.79 -0.98 0.54
C GLU A 39 -10.30 -1.11 -0.90
N LYS A 40 -10.27 0.01 -1.63
CA LYS A 40 -9.76 0.02 -3.00
C LYS A 40 -8.26 -0.22 -3.05
N PHE A 41 -7.51 0.39 -2.15
CA PHE A 41 -6.06 0.21 -2.06
C PHE A 41 -5.70 -1.25 -1.78
N ASP A 42 -6.42 -1.88 -0.85
CA ASP A 42 -6.22 -3.30 -0.52
C ASP A 42 -6.47 -4.20 -1.73
N GLU A 43 -7.55 -3.96 -2.46
CA GLU A 43 -7.86 -4.70 -3.67
C GLU A 43 -6.77 -4.56 -4.73
N LEU A 44 -6.28 -3.33 -4.95
CA LEU A 44 -5.23 -3.08 -5.93
C LEU A 44 -3.90 -3.71 -5.52
N ASN A 45 -3.56 -3.64 -4.25
CA ASN A 45 -2.36 -4.28 -3.72
C ASN A 45 -2.41 -5.78 -3.89
N ASP A 46 -3.56 -6.39 -3.62
CA ASP A 46 -3.80 -7.82 -3.79
C ASP A 46 -3.62 -8.24 -5.26
N ARG A 47 -4.23 -7.48 -6.17
CA ARG A 47 -4.09 -7.73 -7.61
C ARG A 47 -2.64 -7.62 -8.07
N PHE A 48 -1.92 -6.62 -7.58
CA PHE A 48 -0.51 -6.43 -7.91
C PHE A 48 0.33 -7.62 -7.47
N VAL A 49 0.17 -8.06 -6.23
CA VAL A 49 0.92 -9.20 -5.67
C VAL A 49 0.62 -10.47 -6.47
N GLU A 50 -0.65 -10.76 -6.69
CA GLU A 50 -1.06 -11.97 -7.41
C GLU A 50 -0.56 -11.97 -8.86
N THR A 51 -0.65 -10.82 -9.54
CA THR A 51 -0.16 -10.69 -10.91
C THR A 51 1.35 -10.84 -10.97
N TRP A 52 2.07 -10.23 -10.04
CA TRP A 52 3.53 -10.33 -9.97
C TRP A 52 3.96 -11.78 -9.73
N GLN A 53 3.32 -12.47 -8.78
CA GLN A 53 3.61 -13.88 -8.51
C GLN A 53 3.31 -14.78 -9.70
N GLY A 54 2.20 -14.52 -10.40
CA GLY A 54 1.86 -15.27 -11.61
C GLY A 54 2.86 -15.08 -12.72
N LYS A 55 3.37 -13.86 -12.85
CA LYS A 55 4.31 -13.48 -13.91
C LYS A 55 5.71 -14.04 -13.68
N THR A 56 6.18 -13.96 -12.45
CA THR A 56 7.55 -14.34 -12.10
C THR A 56 7.67 -15.78 -11.62
N HIS A 57 6.55 -16.46 -11.37
CA HIS A 57 6.51 -17.82 -10.79
C HIS A 57 7.21 -17.91 -9.44
N GLN A 58 7.23 -16.79 -8.71
CA GLN A 58 7.82 -16.71 -7.37
C GLN A 58 6.73 -16.42 -6.34
N ARG A 59 7.03 -16.69 -5.09
CA ARG A 59 6.13 -16.37 -3.98
C ARG A 59 6.80 -15.38 -3.05
N ILE A 60 5.98 -14.46 -2.54
CA ILE A 60 6.47 -13.48 -1.58
C ILE A 60 6.86 -14.20 -0.29
N ASN A 61 8.05 -13.87 0.20
CA ASN A 61 8.55 -14.40 1.44
C ASN A 61 9.10 -13.24 2.26
N PHE A 62 8.38 -12.86 3.30
CA PHE A 62 8.74 -11.71 4.12
C PHE A 62 9.86 -12.05 5.08
N SER A 63 10.83 -11.14 5.19
CA SER A 63 11.89 -11.25 6.18
C SER A 63 11.34 -10.97 7.58
N ALA A 64 11.87 -11.66 8.58
CA ALA A 64 11.51 -11.43 9.98
C ALA A 64 11.91 -10.01 10.45
N GLU A 65 12.84 -9.37 9.76
CA GLU A 65 13.29 -8.01 10.05
C GLU A 65 12.29 -6.94 9.60
N LEU A 66 11.44 -7.27 8.63
CA LEU A 66 10.45 -6.36 8.07
C LEU A 66 9.09 -6.65 8.70
N ARG A 67 8.96 -6.33 9.97
CA ARG A 67 7.70 -6.59 10.68
C ARG A 67 6.70 -5.48 10.44
N PRO A 68 5.43 -5.82 10.12
CA PRO A 68 4.40 -4.80 10.09
C PRO A 68 4.16 -4.24 11.48
N GLY A 69 4.02 -2.94 11.56
CA GLY A 69 3.64 -2.26 12.78
C GLY A 69 2.48 -1.34 12.48
N ILE A 70 1.77 -0.92 13.50
CA ILE A 70 0.71 0.06 13.36
C ILE A 70 1.20 1.35 13.98
N MET A 71 1.19 2.42 13.17
CA MET A 71 1.53 3.76 13.61
C MET A 71 0.26 4.55 13.85
N ASN A 72 0.20 5.28 14.93
CA ASN A 72 -0.93 6.19 15.17
C ASN A 72 -0.67 7.52 14.46
N TYR A 73 -1.57 7.90 13.56
CA TYR A 73 -1.48 9.20 12.91
C TYR A 73 -2.09 10.26 13.83
N ALA A 74 -1.39 11.37 13.97
CA ALA A 74 -1.80 12.44 14.86
C ALA A 74 -2.88 13.34 14.24
N ASP A 75 -2.80 13.60 12.94
CA ASP A 75 -3.69 14.54 12.25
C ASP A 75 -3.71 14.29 10.74
N ASN A 76 -4.51 15.11 10.03
CA ASN A 76 -4.62 15.04 8.57
C ASN A 76 -3.31 15.29 7.84
N LYS A 77 -2.43 16.12 8.40
CA LYS A 77 -1.14 16.42 7.76
C LYS A 77 -0.28 15.19 7.69
N GLN A 78 -0.28 14.39 8.75
CA GLN A 78 0.47 13.15 8.79
C GLN A 78 -0.09 12.16 7.77
N VAL A 79 -1.42 12.03 7.67
CA VAL A 79 -2.07 11.17 6.68
C VAL A 79 -1.67 11.60 5.26
N CYS A 80 -1.75 12.90 4.95
CA CYS A 80 -1.39 13.42 3.64
C CYS A 80 0.09 13.14 3.32
N SER A 81 0.97 13.31 4.30
CA SER A 81 2.39 13.01 4.13
C SER A 81 2.61 11.54 3.79
N GLU A 82 1.93 10.63 4.46
CA GLU A 82 2.06 9.19 4.22
C GLU A 82 1.46 8.79 2.87
N VAL A 83 0.38 9.43 2.45
CA VAL A 83 -0.19 9.21 1.10
C VAL A 83 0.82 9.63 0.04
N CYS A 84 1.48 10.78 0.20
CA CYS A 84 2.51 11.23 -0.73
C CYS A 84 3.69 10.25 -0.79
N LYS A 85 4.15 9.76 0.35
CA LYS A 85 5.22 8.76 0.40
C LYS A 85 4.83 7.47 -0.30
N THR A 86 3.59 7.03 -0.13
CA THR A 86 3.07 5.83 -0.78
C THR A 86 3.02 6.03 -2.29
N SER A 87 2.56 7.20 -2.74
CA SER A 87 2.56 7.55 -4.16
C SER A 87 3.97 7.53 -4.76
N ASP A 88 4.96 8.06 -4.04
CA ASP A 88 6.35 8.03 -4.47
C ASP A 88 6.87 6.59 -4.59
N ARG A 89 6.54 5.73 -3.62
CA ARG A 89 6.91 4.32 -3.69
C ARG A 89 6.31 3.62 -4.90
N ILE A 90 5.04 3.92 -5.22
CA ILE A 90 4.37 3.36 -6.38
C ILE A 90 5.09 3.79 -7.67
N ASN A 91 5.47 5.06 -7.76
CA ASN A 91 6.19 5.57 -8.92
C ASN A 91 7.56 4.90 -9.10
N GLU A 92 8.27 4.64 -8.00
CA GLU A 92 9.56 3.95 -8.06
C GLU A 92 9.40 2.52 -8.56
N ILE A 93 8.41 1.81 -8.06
CA ILE A 93 8.15 0.43 -8.48
C ILE A 93 7.66 0.38 -9.93
N TYR A 94 6.88 1.37 -10.36
CA TYR A 94 6.45 1.48 -11.76
C TYR A 94 7.65 1.47 -12.72
N LYS A 95 8.75 2.08 -12.32
CA LYS A 95 9.97 2.12 -13.14
C LYS A 95 10.73 0.80 -13.13
N GLU A 96 10.57 -0.02 -12.10
CA GLU A 96 11.32 -1.27 -11.94
C GLU A 96 10.62 -2.48 -12.53
N VAL A 97 9.28 -2.45 -12.65
CA VAL A 97 8.52 -3.59 -13.15
C VAL A 97 8.25 -3.45 -14.65
N ASP A 98 8.21 -4.59 -15.32
CA ASP A 98 7.92 -4.66 -16.74
C ASP A 98 6.52 -5.22 -16.97
N GLY A 99 5.91 -4.74 -18.04
CA GLY A 99 4.65 -5.29 -18.52
C GLY A 99 3.46 -4.36 -18.30
N PRO A 100 2.55 -4.27 -19.28
CA PRO A 100 1.42 -3.37 -19.21
C PRO A 100 0.40 -3.76 -18.15
N ASP A 101 0.31 -5.03 -17.77
CA ASP A 101 -0.60 -5.53 -16.77
C ASP A 101 -0.25 -4.97 -15.37
N LEU A 102 1.04 -5.01 -14.99
CA LEU A 102 1.49 -4.45 -13.72
C LEU A 102 1.43 -2.93 -13.71
N HIS A 103 1.79 -2.29 -14.84
CA HIS A 103 1.71 -0.84 -14.97
C HIS A 103 0.27 -0.35 -14.85
N SER A 104 -0.67 -1.06 -15.44
CA SER A 104 -2.09 -0.71 -15.37
C SER A 104 -2.60 -0.73 -13.93
N ILE A 105 -2.20 -1.72 -13.14
CA ILE A 105 -2.59 -1.82 -11.73
C ILE A 105 -1.99 -0.65 -10.93
N LEU A 106 -0.72 -0.31 -11.16
CA LEU A 106 -0.04 0.75 -10.44
C LEU A 106 -0.58 2.15 -10.78
N GLU A 107 -1.13 2.32 -11.99
CA GLU A 107 -1.74 3.59 -12.40
C GLU A 107 -3.10 3.83 -11.77
N ASP A 108 -3.81 2.78 -11.39
CA ASP A 108 -5.06 2.90 -10.67
C ASP A 108 -4.82 3.34 -9.22
#